data_d72453f5d35c1398e5fc7c971c2be844
#
_entry.id   d72453f5d35c1398e5fc7c971c2be844
#
_cell.length_a   1.000
_cell.length_b   1.000
_cell.length_c   1.000
_cell.angle_alpha   90.00
_cell.angle_beta   90.00
_cell.angle_gamma   90.00
#
_symmetry.space_group_name_H-M   'P 1'
#
loop_
_entity.id
_entity.type
_entity.pdbx_description
1 polymer ?
#
loop_
_entity_poly.entity_id
_entity_poly.type
_entity_poly.pdbx_seq_one_letter_code
_entity_poly.pdbx_strand_id
1 'polypeptide(L)'
;MSVPDRVVFDAEPLIAHADDELGSEVVEEYLDAVAVEDTIGYASYVNLAEIRYTIARKYDRDTADEYLDWLTDLGIKTVDAGDTWTDASEYTLRYNPALGDSFALATAEHVDATLLAGGDDDYDDVSDIPIERFRDGSA
;
A
#
# COMPACT_ATOMS: atom_id res chain seq x y z
N MET A 1 -7.03 18.46 0.12
CA MET A 1 -6.61 17.44 -0.88
C MET A 1 -7.78 16.51 -1.14
N SER A 2 -8.04 16.21 -2.40
CA SER A 2 -9.08 15.23 -2.70
C SER A 2 -8.44 13.83 -2.78
N VAL A 3 -9.14 12.86 -2.20
CA VAL A 3 -8.68 11.46 -2.16
C VAL A 3 -9.42 10.70 -3.27
N PRO A 4 -8.73 9.83 -4.03
CA PRO A 4 -9.39 9.01 -5.05
C PRO A 4 -10.53 8.16 -4.46
N ASP A 5 -11.50 7.78 -5.28
CA ASP A 5 -12.62 6.95 -4.85
C ASP A 5 -12.19 5.58 -4.35
N ARG A 6 -11.10 5.05 -4.91
CA ARG A 6 -10.49 3.79 -4.51
C ARG A 6 -8.99 3.95 -4.43
N VAL A 7 -8.39 3.44 -3.36
CA VAL A 7 -6.94 3.54 -3.16
C VAL A 7 -6.41 2.19 -2.69
N VAL A 8 -5.31 1.76 -3.30
CA VAL A 8 -4.51 0.62 -2.82
C VAL A 8 -3.32 1.18 -2.09
N PHE A 9 -3.07 0.71 -0.88
CA PHE A 9 -1.92 1.10 -0.08
C PHE A 9 -0.78 0.11 -0.32
N ASP A 10 0.34 0.60 -0.85
CA ASP A 10 1.59 -0.16 -0.85
C ASP A 10 2.07 -0.33 0.60
N ALA A 11 3.05 -1.18 0.82
CA ALA A 11 3.58 -1.40 2.18
C ALA A 11 4.25 -0.17 2.75
N GLU A 12 5.04 0.56 1.96
CA GLU A 12 5.83 1.70 2.46
C GLU A 12 4.97 2.77 3.15
N PRO A 13 3.86 3.26 2.56
CA PRO A 13 3.05 4.27 3.26
C PRO A 13 2.49 3.78 4.59
N LEU A 14 2.07 2.52 4.69
CA LEU A 14 1.52 2.01 5.94
C LEU A 14 2.61 1.78 6.99
N ILE A 15 3.80 1.36 6.58
CA ILE A 15 4.95 1.25 7.48
C ILE A 15 5.33 2.64 8.00
N ALA A 16 5.38 3.64 7.12
CA ALA A 16 5.70 5.01 7.51
C ALA A 16 4.66 5.57 8.49
N HIS A 17 3.39 5.26 8.29
CA HIS A 17 2.32 5.67 9.19
C HIS A 17 2.46 5.00 10.56
N ALA A 18 2.71 3.70 10.59
CA ALA A 18 2.88 2.95 11.84
C ALA A 18 4.08 3.43 12.65
N ASP A 19 5.15 3.87 11.98
CA ASP A 19 6.42 4.25 12.58
C ASP A 19 6.62 5.77 12.66
N ASP A 20 5.58 6.54 12.39
CA ASP A 20 5.58 8.01 12.44
C ASP A 20 6.74 8.63 11.64
N GLU A 21 7.00 8.11 10.45
CA GLU A 21 8.04 8.60 9.55
C GLU A 21 7.56 9.83 8.77
N LEU A 22 8.49 10.45 8.02
CA LEU A 22 8.18 11.58 7.15
C LEU A 22 7.05 11.20 6.19
N GLY A 23 6.04 12.06 6.08
CA GLY A 23 4.88 11.84 5.21
C GLY A 23 3.73 11.09 5.87
N SER A 24 3.88 10.67 7.14
CA SER A 24 2.83 9.93 7.84
C SER A 24 1.51 10.70 7.90
N GLU A 25 1.56 12.02 7.98
CA GLU A 25 0.35 12.87 8.01
C GLU A 25 -0.43 12.80 6.70
N VAL A 26 0.23 12.60 5.56
CA VAL A 26 -0.44 12.40 4.28
C VAL A 26 -1.16 11.06 4.26
N VAL A 27 -0.49 10.00 4.74
CA VAL A 27 -1.10 8.67 4.85
C VAL A 27 -2.30 8.70 5.78
N GLU A 28 -2.20 9.44 6.90
CA GLU A 28 -3.29 9.63 7.86
C GLU A 28 -4.53 10.22 7.17
N GLU A 29 -4.37 11.19 6.26
CA GLU A 29 -5.50 11.75 5.52
C GLU A 29 -6.23 10.71 4.68
N TYR A 30 -5.47 9.81 4.02
CA TYR A 30 -6.06 8.70 3.25
C TYR A 30 -6.79 7.72 4.17
N LEU A 31 -6.19 7.38 5.30
CA LEU A 31 -6.81 6.47 6.27
C LEU A 31 -8.07 7.08 6.89
N ASP A 32 -8.05 8.37 7.19
CA ASP A 32 -9.24 9.08 7.69
C ASP A 32 -10.37 9.02 6.67
N ALA A 33 -10.06 9.18 5.39
CA ALA A 33 -11.06 9.10 4.33
C ALA A 33 -11.66 7.68 4.22
N VAL A 34 -10.83 6.64 4.44
CA VAL A 34 -11.33 5.25 4.49
C VAL A 34 -12.26 5.08 5.69
N ALA A 35 -11.87 5.59 6.86
CA ALA A 35 -12.64 5.45 8.09
C ALA A 35 -14.04 6.07 7.99
N VAL A 36 -14.17 7.20 7.30
CA VAL A 36 -15.46 7.88 7.11
C VAL A 36 -16.17 7.47 5.81
N GLU A 37 -15.65 6.47 5.11
CA GLU A 37 -16.24 5.90 3.90
C GLU A 37 -16.28 6.87 2.71
N ASP A 38 -15.41 7.88 2.68
CA ASP A 38 -15.24 8.76 1.52
C ASP A 38 -14.45 8.09 0.40
N THR A 39 -13.64 7.07 0.73
CA THR A 39 -12.91 6.27 -0.23
C THR A 39 -12.91 4.81 0.21
N ILE A 40 -12.69 3.89 -0.73
CA ILE A 40 -12.50 2.49 -0.42
C ILE A 40 -11.00 2.19 -0.43
N GLY A 41 -10.48 1.68 0.68
CA GLY A 41 -9.06 1.34 0.83
C GLY A 41 -8.83 -0.16 0.71
N TYR A 42 -7.74 -0.53 0.04
CA TYR A 42 -7.36 -1.94 -0.19
C TYR A 42 -5.88 -2.13 0.12
N ALA A 43 -5.51 -3.34 0.47
CA ALA A 43 -4.12 -3.76 0.56
C ALA A 43 -3.99 -5.23 0.17
N SER A 44 -2.93 -5.55 -0.57
CA SER A 44 -2.60 -6.93 -0.91
C SER A 44 -2.11 -7.69 0.32
N TYR A 45 -2.46 -8.97 0.45
CA TYR A 45 -1.90 -9.81 1.51
C TYR A 45 -0.36 -9.87 1.45
N VAL A 46 0.23 -9.79 0.26
CA VAL A 46 1.70 -9.73 0.13
C VAL A 46 2.24 -8.48 0.82
N ASN A 47 1.60 -7.34 0.62
CA ASN A 47 2.02 -6.09 1.27
C ASN A 47 1.74 -6.13 2.78
N LEU A 48 0.64 -6.77 3.21
CA LEU A 48 0.39 -6.96 4.64
C LEU A 48 1.47 -7.80 5.30
N ALA A 49 1.97 -8.84 4.62
CA ALA A 49 3.09 -9.62 5.12
C ALA A 49 4.35 -8.78 5.27
N GLU A 50 4.65 -7.90 4.30
CA GLU A 50 5.78 -6.99 4.38
C GLU A 50 5.66 -6.04 5.57
N ILE A 51 4.47 -5.47 5.78
CA ILE A 51 4.20 -4.59 6.92
C ILE A 51 4.43 -5.35 8.22
N ARG A 52 3.88 -6.56 8.31
CA ARG A 52 3.99 -7.36 9.53
C ARG A 52 5.44 -7.65 9.91
N TYR A 53 6.23 -8.20 8.98
CA TYR A 53 7.60 -8.57 9.34
C TYR A 53 8.47 -7.33 9.58
N THR A 54 8.23 -6.23 8.89
CA THR A 54 9.00 -5.00 9.08
C THR A 54 8.76 -4.41 10.48
N ILE A 55 7.50 -4.31 10.89
CA ILE A 55 7.15 -3.80 12.22
C ILE A 55 7.61 -4.78 13.31
N ALA A 56 7.42 -6.09 13.09
CA ALA A 56 7.82 -7.10 14.07
C ALA A 56 9.34 -7.12 14.30
N ARG A 57 10.14 -6.90 13.24
CA ARG A 57 11.60 -6.81 13.37
C ARG A 57 12.05 -5.59 14.15
N LYS A 58 11.36 -4.47 13.97
CA LYS A 58 11.71 -3.21 14.64
C LYS A 58 11.20 -3.17 16.09
N TYR A 59 10.05 -3.74 16.35
CA TYR A 59 9.40 -3.73 17.66
C TYR A 59 9.15 -5.16 18.13
N ASP A 60 7.96 -5.71 17.86
CA ASP A 60 7.60 -7.08 18.19
C ASP A 60 6.38 -7.52 17.36
N ARG A 61 6.05 -8.82 17.44
CA ARG A 61 4.92 -9.39 16.70
C ARG A 61 3.58 -8.84 17.16
N ASP A 62 3.42 -8.62 18.46
CA ASP A 62 2.16 -8.11 18.99
C ASP A 62 1.87 -6.70 18.50
N THR A 63 2.89 -5.84 18.43
CA THR A 63 2.76 -4.49 17.87
C THR A 63 2.35 -4.55 16.40
N ALA A 64 2.98 -5.44 15.62
CA ALA A 64 2.63 -5.61 14.22
C ALA A 64 1.18 -6.07 14.04
N ASP A 65 0.77 -7.08 14.82
CA ASP A 65 -0.58 -7.63 14.72
C ASP A 65 -1.65 -6.61 15.17
N GLU A 66 -1.36 -5.83 16.20
CA GLU A 66 -2.27 -4.75 16.64
C GLU A 66 -2.48 -3.71 15.55
N TYR A 67 -1.42 -3.31 14.85
CA TYR A 67 -1.52 -2.35 13.75
C TYR A 67 -2.36 -2.91 12.59
N LEU A 68 -2.11 -4.17 12.21
CA LEU A 68 -2.86 -4.81 11.13
C LEU A 68 -4.34 -4.98 11.48
N ASP A 69 -4.64 -5.36 12.73
CA ASP A 69 -6.02 -5.46 13.21
C ASP A 69 -6.71 -4.08 13.17
N TRP A 70 -5.98 -3.04 13.56
CA TRP A 70 -6.49 -1.68 13.50
C TRP A 70 -6.83 -1.27 12.06
N LEU A 71 -5.97 -1.59 11.09
CA LEU A 71 -6.24 -1.30 9.68
C LEU A 71 -7.50 -2.01 9.19
N THR A 72 -7.68 -3.27 9.56
CA THR A 72 -8.87 -4.05 9.20
C THR A 72 -10.13 -3.44 9.81
N ASP A 73 -10.07 -3.08 11.09
CA ASP A 73 -11.20 -2.47 11.81
C ASP A 73 -11.55 -1.10 11.23
N LEU A 74 -10.57 -0.36 10.75
CA LEU A 74 -10.75 0.92 10.10
C LEU A 74 -11.55 0.80 8.80
N GLY A 75 -11.43 -0.32 8.10
CA GLY A 75 -12.14 -0.57 6.86
C GLY A 75 -11.26 -0.96 5.67
N ILE A 76 -9.96 -1.13 5.84
CA ILE A 76 -9.08 -1.58 4.76
C ILE A 76 -9.50 -3.00 4.34
N LYS A 77 -9.78 -3.16 3.04
CA LYS A 77 -10.14 -4.45 2.45
C LYS A 77 -8.89 -5.16 1.97
N THR A 78 -8.77 -6.43 2.30
CA THR A 78 -7.61 -7.24 1.88
C THR A 78 -7.90 -7.93 0.55
N VAL A 79 -6.87 -8.04 -0.29
CA VAL A 79 -6.96 -8.67 -1.61
C VAL A 79 -6.04 -9.89 -1.63
N ASP A 80 -6.59 -11.04 -2.02
CA ASP A 80 -5.85 -12.29 -2.06
C ASP A 80 -4.79 -12.28 -3.14
N ALA A 81 -3.61 -12.80 -2.80
CA ALA A 81 -2.54 -12.99 -3.78
C ALA A 81 -2.95 -13.96 -4.89
N GLY A 82 -3.84 -14.90 -4.59
CA GLY A 82 -4.37 -15.84 -5.59
C GLY A 82 -5.12 -15.16 -6.73
N ASP A 83 -5.67 -13.97 -6.49
CA ASP A 83 -6.40 -13.22 -7.51
C ASP A 83 -5.50 -12.32 -8.36
N THR A 84 -4.26 -12.08 -7.93
CA THR A 84 -3.39 -11.05 -8.53
C THR A 84 -2.01 -11.54 -8.96
N TRP A 85 -1.63 -12.79 -8.63
CA TRP A 85 -0.25 -13.23 -8.83
C TRP A 85 0.19 -13.26 -10.30
N THR A 86 -0.72 -13.59 -11.22
CA THR A 86 -0.40 -13.63 -12.65
C THR A 86 -0.11 -12.22 -13.15
N ASP A 87 -0.98 -11.26 -12.80
CA ASP A 87 -0.77 -9.86 -13.18
C ASP A 87 0.48 -9.28 -12.51
N ALA A 88 0.75 -9.66 -11.26
CA ALA A 88 1.98 -9.25 -10.57
C ALA A 88 3.21 -9.73 -11.34
N SER A 89 3.20 -10.98 -11.83
CA SER A 89 4.32 -11.50 -12.62
C SER A 89 4.49 -10.72 -13.92
N GLU A 90 3.39 -10.32 -14.55
CA GLU A 90 3.44 -9.49 -15.76
C GLU A 90 4.05 -8.10 -15.49
N TYR A 91 3.74 -7.49 -14.35
CA TYR A 91 4.37 -6.22 -13.95
C TYR A 91 5.87 -6.41 -13.72
N THR A 92 6.29 -7.53 -13.13
CA THR A 92 7.70 -7.85 -12.95
C THR A 92 8.41 -7.98 -14.31
N LEU A 93 7.79 -8.66 -15.26
CA LEU A 93 8.35 -8.81 -16.60
C LEU A 93 8.46 -7.47 -17.34
N ARG A 94 7.50 -6.58 -17.12
CA ARG A 94 7.41 -5.31 -17.85
C ARG A 94 8.31 -4.23 -17.27
N TYR A 95 8.35 -4.10 -15.95
CA TYR A 95 9.03 -2.99 -15.27
C TYR A 95 10.12 -3.43 -14.30
N ASN A 96 10.15 -4.71 -13.93
CA ASN A 96 11.12 -5.30 -13.00
C ASN A 96 11.17 -4.63 -11.62
N PRO A 97 10.04 -4.29 -10.99
CA PRO A 97 10.05 -3.80 -9.61
C PRO A 97 10.26 -4.94 -8.62
N ALA A 98 10.44 -4.60 -7.35
CA ALA A 98 10.45 -5.59 -6.28
C ALA A 98 9.12 -6.36 -6.27
N LEU A 99 9.14 -7.59 -5.74
CA LEU A 99 7.96 -8.46 -5.76
C LEU A 99 6.75 -7.82 -5.08
N GLY A 100 6.95 -7.20 -3.92
CA GLY A 100 5.86 -6.52 -3.21
C GLY A 100 5.25 -5.39 -4.02
N ASP A 101 6.08 -4.63 -4.73
CA ASP A 101 5.64 -3.54 -5.59
C ASP A 101 4.84 -4.06 -6.78
N SER A 102 5.25 -5.21 -7.34
CA SER A 102 4.50 -5.87 -8.42
C SER A 102 3.09 -6.26 -7.96
N PHE A 103 2.96 -6.78 -6.74
CA PHE A 103 1.66 -7.12 -6.18
C PHE A 103 0.82 -5.88 -5.88
N ALA A 104 1.43 -4.78 -5.44
CA ALA A 104 0.71 -3.52 -5.23
C ALA A 104 0.12 -3.01 -6.55
N LEU A 105 0.90 -3.03 -7.63
CA LEU A 105 0.44 -2.65 -8.97
C LEU A 105 -0.70 -3.55 -9.47
N ALA A 106 -0.53 -4.85 -9.35
CA ALA A 106 -1.55 -5.82 -9.76
C ALA A 106 -2.84 -5.67 -8.97
N THR A 107 -2.74 -5.36 -7.68
CA THR A 107 -3.90 -5.12 -6.84
C THR A 107 -4.64 -3.87 -7.29
N ALA A 108 -3.92 -2.79 -7.59
CA ALA A 108 -4.51 -1.54 -8.08
C ALA A 108 -5.25 -1.77 -9.41
N GLU A 109 -4.68 -2.55 -10.32
CA GLU A 109 -5.34 -2.92 -11.56
C GLU A 109 -6.61 -3.75 -11.29
N HIS A 110 -6.50 -4.74 -10.40
CA HIS A 110 -7.59 -5.67 -10.10
C HIS A 110 -8.84 -4.96 -9.53
N VAL A 111 -8.63 -3.96 -8.67
CA VAL A 111 -9.75 -3.24 -8.04
C VAL A 111 -10.03 -1.87 -8.69
N ASP A 112 -9.34 -1.57 -9.78
CA ASP A 112 -9.48 -0.30 -10.50
C ASP A 112 -9.28 0.91 -9.57
N ALA A 113 -8.13 0.98 -8.96
CA ALA A 113 -7.81 1.97 -7.93
C ALA A 113 -6.52 2.73 -8.24
N THR A 114 -6.35 3.86 -7.58
CA THR A 114 -5.08 4.57 -7.53
C THR A 114 -4.17 3.89 -6.51
N LEU A 115 -2.89 3.73 -6.83
CA LEU A 115 -1.90 3.20 -5.90
C LEU A 115 -1.28 4.34 -5.10
N LEU A 116 -1.31 4.25 -3.78
CA LEU A 116 -0.55 5.14 -2.90
C LEU A 116 0.78 4.48 -2.57
N ALA A 117 1.87 5.08 -3.02
CA ALA A 117 3.22 4.54 -2.92
C ALA A 117 4.16 5.57 -2.30
N GLY A 118 5.36 5.13 -1.98
CA GLY A 118 6.42 6.00 -1.47
C GLY A 118 7.28 6.58 -2.58
N GLY A 119 8.50 6.97 -2.23
CA GLY A 119 9.44 7.59 -3.14
C GLY A 119 10.29 6.62 -3.95
N ASP A 120 9.97 5.33 -3.92
CA ASP A 120 10.72 4.29 -4.63
C ASP A 120 10.67 4.54 -6.14
N ASP A 121 11.82 4.50 -6.82
CA ASP A 121 11.92 4.70 -8.26
C ASP A 121 11.42 3.49 -9.06
N ASP A 122 11.10 2.37 -8.42
CA ASP A 122 10.46 1.21 -9.08
C ASP A 122 9.19 1.60 -9.85
N TYR A 123 8.53 2.68 -9.46
CA TYR A 123 7.28 3.13 -10.08
C TYR A 123 7.46 4.22 -11.14
N ASP A 124 8.67 4.73 -11.36
CA ASP A 124 8.89 5.91 -12.21
C ASP A 124 8.45 5.71 -13.66
N ASP A 125 8.60 4.49 -14.19
CA ASP A 125 8.26 4.18 -15.58
C ASP A 125 6.84 3.63 -15.76
N VAL A 126 6.09 3.43 -14.67
CA VAL A 126 4.75 2.85 -14.73
C VAL A 126 3.73 3.89 -15.15
N SER A 127 3.02 3.64 -16.25
CA SER A 127 1.97 4.52 -16.76
C SER A 127 0.59 3.86 -16.80
N ASP A 128 0.50 2.56 -16.54
CA ASP A 128 -0.73 1.78 -16.66
C ASP A 128 -1.69 2.03 -15.49
N ILE A 129 -1.15 2.46 -14.34
CA ILE A 129 -1.87 2.62 -13.08
C ILE A 129 -1.68 4.05 -12.60
N PRO A 130 -2.73 4.75 -12.17
CA PRO A 130 -2.55 6.04 -11.51
C PRO A 130 -1.84 5.83 -10.17
N ILE A 131 -0.75 6.56 -9.96
CA ILE A 131 0.09 6.43 -8.76
C ILE A 131 0.21 7.79 -8.10
N GLU A 132 -0.07 7.84 -6.80
CA GLU A 132 0.18 9.00 -5.97
C GLU A 132 1.26 8.64 -4.95
N ARG A 133 2.12 9.60 -4.66
CA ARG A 133 3.22 9.39 -3.71
C ARG A 133 2.96 10.18 -2.44
N PHE A 134 3.12 9.52 -1.28
CA PHE A 134 2.92 10.20 -0.01
C PHE A 134 4.15 10.99 0.43
N ARG A 135 5.31 10.69 -0.16
CA ARG A 135 6.56 11.44 0.03
C ARG A 135 7.47 11.21 -1.18
N ASP A 136 8.47 12.07 -1.37
CA ASP A 136 9.43 11.88 -2.45
C ASP A 136 10.59 10.97 -2.03
N GLY A 137 11.36 10.46 -3.00
CA GLY A 137 12.44 9.52 -2.75
C GLY A 137 13.69 10.14 -2.14
N SER A 138 13.76 11.45 -2.04
CA SER A 138 14.90 12.16 -1.45
C SER A 138 14.72 12.40 0.06
N ALA A 139 13.57 12.10 0.59
CA ALA A 139 13.20 12.39 1.98
C ALA A 139 13.82 11.43 3.01
#